data_0358e086bb222fcf703400e8a4a08320
#
_entry.id   0358e086bb222fcf703400e8a4a08320
#
_cell.length_a   1.000
_cell.length_b   1.000
_cell.length_c   1.000
_cell.angle_alpha   90.00
_cell.angle_beta   90.00
_cell.angle_gamma   90.00
#
_symmetry.space_group_name_H-M   'P 1'
#
loop_
_entity.id
_entity.type
_entity.pdbx_description
1 polymer ?
#
loop_
_entity_poly.entity_id
_entity_poly.type
_entity_poly.pdbx_seq_one_letter_code
_entity_poly.pdbx_strand_id
1 'polypeptide(L)'
;MRELPEIRQDINRVDSAIRELFLLRMSLAHEVAETKAQSDDKIYKPDREAEIIEQRSAGMEEEVRLKYIALLQSMIRASREYQYSEILRLNPEKFPFHP
;
A
#
# COMPACT_ATOMS: atom_id res chain seq x y z
N MET A 1 2.11 -6.31 -35.28
CA MET A 1 2.73 -6.10 -33.94
C MET A 1 2.99 -4.60 -33.76
N ARG A 2 2.66 -4.11 -32.58
CA ARG A 2 2.86 -2.69 -32.28
C ARG A 2 4.35 -2.38 -32.09
N GLU A 3 4.76 -1.18 -32.51
CA GLU A 3 6.12 -0.75 -32.30
C GLU A 3 6.38 -0.38 -30.84
N LEU A 4 7.63 -0.54 -30.40
CA LEU A 4 8.02 -0.30 -29.03
C LEU A 4 7.68 1.12 -28.53
N PRO A 5 7.88 2.21 -29.30
CA PRO A 5 7.47 3.54 -28.84
C PRO A 5 5.99 3.67 -28.50
N GLU A 6 5.12 3.00 -29.27
CA GLU A 6 3.67 3.00 -29.01
C GLU A 6 3.36 2.27 -27.71
N ILE A 7 4.00 1.13 -27.49
CA ILE A 7 3.83 0.35 -26.25
C ILE A 7 4.29 1.18 -25.04
N ARG A 8 5.41 1.87 -25.18
CA ARG A 8 5.92 2.74 -24.10
C ARG A 8 4.99 3.90 -23.77
N GLN A 9 4.29 4.45 -24.75
CA GLN A 9 3.29 5.47 -24.47
C GLN A 9 2.16 4.94 -23.60
N ASP A 10 1.71 3.70 -23.85
CA ASP A 10 0.68 3.07 -23.04
C ASP A 10 1.20 2.76 -21.63
N ILE A 11 2.43 2.29 -21.51
CA ILE A 11 3.08 2.09 -20.21
C ILE A 11 3.13 3.41 -19.43
N ASN A 12 3.48 4.52 -20.08
CA ASN A 12 3.51 5.83 -19.44
C ASN A 12 2.13 6.23 -18.90
N ARG A 13 1.06 5.92 -19.62
CA ARG A 13 -0.31 6.19 -19.16
C ARG A 13 -0.65 5.34 -17.94
N VAL A 14 -0.28 4.08 -17.97
CA VAL A 14 -0.47 3.17 -16.81
C VAL A 14 0.31 3.67 -15.60
N ASP A 15 1.57 4.05 -15.79
CA ASP A 15 2.41 4.57 -14.71
C ASP A 15 1.82 5.83 -14.09
N SER A 16 1.27 6.73 -14.92
CA SER A 16 0.60 7.93 -14.44
C SER A 16 -0.64 7.59 -13.61
N ALA A 17 -1.42 6.60 -14.03
CA ALA A 17 -2.59 6.14 -13.28
C ALA A 17 -2.17 5.51 -11.94
N ILE A 18 -1.12 4.71 -11.94
CA ILE A 18 -0.57 4.09 -10.72
C ILE A 18 -0.12 5.18 -9.75
N ARG A 19 0.56 6.23 -10.25
CA ARG A 19 0.99 7.35 -9.42
C ARG A 19 -0.20 8.02 -8.72
N GLU A 20 -1.26 8.33 -9.45
CA GLU A 20 -2.44 8.97 -8.89
C GLU A 20 -3.14 8.07 -7.86
N LEU A 21 -3.26 6.78 -8.15
CA LEU A 21 -3.86 5.82 -7.23
C LEU A 21 -2.99 5.62 -5.99
N PHE A 22 -1.67 5.63 -6.13
CA PHE A 22 -0.76 5.56 -4.99
C PHE A 22 -0.92 6.77 -4.08
N LEU A 23 -0.99 7.97 -4.63
CA LEU A 23 -1.19 9.19 -3.86
C LEU A 23 -2.52 9.15 -3.09
N LEU A 24 -3.58 8.65 -3.74
CA LEU A 24 -4.86 8.47 -3.08
C LEU A 24 -4.76 7.45 -1.93
N ARG A 25 -4.10 6.32 -2.18
CA ARG A 25 -3.90 5.30 -1.15
C ARG A 25 -3.14 5.83 0.06
N MET A 26 -2.12 6.65 -0.18
CA MET A 26 -1.35 7.27 0.92
C MET A 26 -2.18 8.31 1.67
N SER A 27 -3.06 9.04 0.99
CA SER A 27 -4.01 9.94 1.63
C SER A 27 -4.95 9.17 2.57
N LEU A 28 -5.42 8.00 2.14
CA LEU A 28 -6.26 7.14 2.97
C LEU A 28 -5.47 6.53 4.15
N ALA A 29 -4.20 6.20 3.93
CA ALA A 29 -3.32 5.76 5.01
C ALA A 29 -3.13 6.84 6.08
N HIS A 30 -3.08 8.11 5.67
CA HIS A 30 -3.03 9.23 6.60
C HIS A 30 -4.32 9.27 7.45
N GLU A 31 -5.49 9.10 6.85
CA GLU A 31 -6.76 9.08 7.59
C GLU A 31 -6.80 7.90 8.59
N VAL A 32 -6.29 6.74 8.20
CA VAL A 32 -6.16 5.60 9.11
C VAL A 32 -5.24 5.93 10.27
N ALA A 33 -4.11 6.60 10.00
CA ALA A 33 -3.18 7.02 11.04
C ALA A 33 -3.82 8.00 12.03
N GLU A 34 -4.60 8.95 11.53
CA GLU A 34 -5.33 9.89 12.39
C GLU A 34 -6.27 9.16 13.36
N THR A 35 -7.01 8.18 12.85
CA THR A 35 -7.91 7.35 13.65
C THR A 35 -7.15 6.54 14.70
N LYS A 36 -6.08 5.86 14.27
CA LYS A 36 -5.29 5.01 15.16
C LYS A 36 -4.49 5.79 16.19
N ALA A 37 -4.12 7.03 15.90
CA ALA A 37 -3.46 7.90 16.86
C ALA A 37 -4.32 8.20 18.10
N GLN A 38 -5.62 8.11 17.96
CA GLN A 38 -6.60 8.38 19.02
C GLN A 38 -7.19 7.11 19.63
N SER A 39 -6.67 5.93 19.28
CA SER A 39 -7.19 4.65 19.74
C SER A 39 -6.07 3.74 20.22
N ASP A 40 -6.44 2.59 20.81
CA ASP A 40 -5.50 1.55 21.20
C ASP A 40 -5.23 0.56 20.08
N ASP A 41 -5.79 0.79 18.90
CA ASP A 41 -5.65 -0.12 17.78
C ASP A 41 -4.22 -0.17 17.26
N LYS A 42 -3.78 -1.36 16.84
CA LYS A 42 -2.42 -1.57 16.34
C LYS A 42 -2.33 -1.22 14.87
N ILE A 43 -1.18 -0.69 14.45
CA ILE A 43 -0.89 -0.41 13.06
C ILE A 43 -0.64 -1.72 12.31
N TYR A 44 0.21 -2.58 12.86
CA TYR A 44 0.59 -3.83 12.24
C TYR A 44 -0.40 -4.93 12.59
N LYS A 45 -1.12 -5.40 11.57
CA LYS A 45 -2.08 -6.50 11.67
C LYS A 45 -1.72 -7.55 10.61
N PRO A 46 -0.79 -8.47 10.92
CA PRO A 46 -0.28 -9.42 9.93
C PRO A 46 -1.36 -10.30 9.31
N ASP A 47 -2.37 -10.71 10.08
CA ASP A 47 -3.46 -11.52 9.55
C ASP A 47 -4.29 -10.75 8.52
N ARG A 48 -4.52 -9.46 8.76
CA ARG A 48 -5.22 -8.59 7.82
C ARG A 48 -4.40 -8.37 6.55
N GLU A 49 -3.08 -8.20 6.68
CA GLU A 49 -2.19 -8.04 5.53
C GLU A 49 -2.17 -9.30 4.67
N ALA A 50 -2.09 -10.48 5.30
CA ALA A 50 -2.14 -11.75 4.59
C ALA A 50 -3.48 -11.96 3.86
N GLU A 51 -4.58 -11.61 4.50
CA GLU A 51 -5.92 -11.67 3.90
C GLU A 51 -6.03 -10.78 2.66
N ILE A 52 -5.52 -9.55 2.74
CA ILE A 52 -5.52 -8.62 1.60
C ILE A 52 -4.75 -9.22 0.43
N ILE A 53 -3.56 -9.77 0.69
CA ILE A 53 -2.72 -10.36 -0.36
C ILE A 53 -3.46 -11.53 -1.03
N GLU A 54 -4.05 -12.41 -0.25
CA GLU A 54 -4.78 -13.56 -0.79
C GLU A 54 -5.99 -13.12 -1.63
N GLN A 55 -6.79 -12.21 -1.12
CA GLN A 55 -8.00 -11.75 -1.81
C GLN A 55 -7.67 -10.99 -3.09
N ARG A 56 -6.67 -10.11 -3.07
CA ARG A 56 -6.34 -9.29 -4.22
C ARG A 56 -5.63 -10.04 -5.32
N SER A 57 -4.87 -11.09 -4.97
CA SER A 57 -4.11 -11.87 -5.96
C SER A 57 -4.88 -13.07 -6.52
N ALA A 58 -6.09 -13.32 -6.03
CA ALA A 58 -6.90 -14.45 -6.50
C ALA A 58 -7.28 -14.29 -7.97
N GLY A 59 -7.31 -15.42 -8.69
CA GLY A 59 -7.76 -15.44 -10.08
C GLY A 59 -6.75 -14.99 -11.11
N MET A 60 -5.54 -14.64 -10.69
CA MET A 60 -4.48 -14.24 -11.61
C MET A 60 -3.67 -15.46 -12.08
N GLU A 61 -3.11 -15.34 -13.29
CA GLU A 61 -2.17 -16.34 -13.80
C GLU A 61 -0.94 -16.36 -12.89
N GLU A 62 -0.41 -17.54 -12.58
CA GLU A 62 0.55 -17.77 -11.49
C GLU A 62 1.80 -16.89 -11.56
N GLU A 63 2.41 -16.76 -12.74
CA GLU A 63 3.63 -15.96 -12.87
C GLU A 63 3.37 -14.47 -12.62
N VAL A 64 2.28 -13.96 -13.16
CA VAL A 64 1.85 -12.56 -12.94
C VAL A 64 1.41 -12.35 -11.50
N ARG A 65 0.72 -13.34 -10.93
CA ARG A 65 0.27 -13.31 -9.54
C ARG A 65 1.43 -13.12 -8.57
N LEU A 66 2.54 -13.86 -8.76
CA LEU A 66 3.70 -13.73 -7.89
C LEU A 66 4.32 -12.34 -7.96
N LYS A 67 4.34 -11.72 -9.15
CA LYS A 67 4.82 -10.35 -9.32
C LYS A 67 3.89 -9.35 -8.62
N TYR A 68 2.59 -9.56 -8.75
CA TYR A 68 1.60 -8.70 -8.10
C TYR A 68 1.68 -8.79 -6.58
N ILE A 69 1.89 -9.99 -6.02
CA ILE A 69 2.07 -10.17 -4.58
C ILE A 69 3.28 -9.37 -4.09
N ALA A 70 4.40 -9.39 -4.83
CA ALA A 70 5.58 -8.60 -4.47
C ALA A 70 5.27 -7.09 -4.44
N LEU A 71 4.50 -6.61 -5.42
CA LEU A 71 4.05 -5.22 -5.44
C LEU A 71 3.15 -4.89 -4.25
N LEU A 72 2.17 -5.74 -3.96
CA LEU A 72 1.27 -5.56 -2.83
C LEU A 72 2.02 -5.50 -1.51
N GLN A 73 2.97 -6.40 -1.31
CA GLN A 73 3.79 -6.42 -0.09
C GLN A 73 4.55 -5.11 0.09
N SER A 74 5.10 -4.58 -0.99
CA SER A 74 5.80 -3.30 -0.97
C SER A 74 4.88 -2.13 -0.64
N MET A 75 3.68 -2.12 -1.22
CA MET A 75 2.68 -1.08 -0.97
C MET A 75 2.18 -1.12 0.47
N ILE A 76 1.90 -2.31 0.97
CA ILE A 76 1.43 -2.49 2.35
C ILE A 76 2.50 -2.02 3.33
N ARG A 77 3.76 -2.37 3.07
CA ARG A 77 4.89 -1.92 3.90
C ARG A 77 5.03 -0.40 3.88
N ALA A 78 5.00 0.20 2.71
CA ALA A 78 5.09 1.66 2.57
C ALA A 78 3.97 2.36 3.34
N SER A 79 2.76 1.84 3.24
CA SER A 79 1.60 2.36 3.96
C SER A 79 1.79 2.25 5.48
N ARG A 80 2.26 1.10 5.95
CA ARG A 80 2.50 0.88 7.39
C ARG A 80 3.58 1.80 7.93
N GLU A 81 4.69 1.95 7.23
CA GLU A 81 5.78 2.85 7.62
C GLU A 81 5.31 4.30 7.66
N TYR A 82 4.51 4.71 6.68
CA TYR A 82 3.94 6.04 6.65
C TYR A 82 2.99 6.27 7.83
N GLN A 83 2.16 5.28 8.17
CA GLN A 83 1.26 5.36 9.32
C GLN A 83 2.05 5.51 10.63
N TYR A 84 3.17 4.80 10.81
CA TYR A 84 4.03 4.97 11.98
C TYR A 84 4.54 6.40 12.08
N SER A 85 5.06 6.95 10.98
CA SER A 85 5.57 8.32 10.95
C SER A 85 4.48 9.33 11.29
N GLU A 86 3.29 9.16 10.74
CA GLU A 86 2.16 10.06 10.97
C GLU A 86 1.65 9.98 12.42
N ILE A 87 1.60 8.79 12.99
CA ILE A 87 1.17 8.63 14.39
C ILE A 87 2.20 9.26 15.34
N LEU A 88 3.49 9.09 15.07
CA LEU A 88 4.53 9.72 15.86
C LEU A 88 4.39 11.25 15.86
N ARG A 89 4.04 11.82 14.72
CA ARG A 89 3.81 13.26 14.59
C ARG A 89 2.52 13.72 15.30
N LEU A 90 1.43 12.93 15.18
CA LEU A 90 0.13 13.27 15.70
C LEU A 90 -0.02 13.00 17.20
N ASN A 91 0.63 11.97 17.69
CA ASN A 91 0.56 11.56 19.09
C ASN A 91 1.90 10.96 19.54
N PRO A 92 2.90 11.81 19.86
CA PRO A 92 4.21 11.34 20.29
C PRO A 92 4.17 10.45 21.53
N GLU A 93 3.17 10.59 22.38
CA GLU A 93 3.04 9.80 23.62
C GLU A 93 2.68 8.34 23.34
N LYS A 94 2.21 8.03 22.16
CA LYS A 94 1.92 6.65 21.76
C LYS A 94 3.20 5.84 21.49
N PHE A 95 4.33 6.51 21.38
CA PHE A 95 5.63 5.86 21.19
C PHE A 95 6.16 5.32 22.53
N PRO A 96 6.84 4.12 22.58
CA PRO A 96 7.13 3.23 21.45
C PRO A 96 5.91 2.45 20.97
N PHE A 97 5.85 2.23 19.67
CA PHE A 97 4.75 1.49 19.08
C PHE A 97 4.81 0.01 19.42
N HIS A 98 3.64 -0.58 19.60
CA HIS A 98 3.47 -2.03 19.61
C HIS A 98 2.93 -2.43 18.25
N PRO A 99 3.75 -3.14 17.44
CA PRO A 99 3.31 -3.58 16.11
C PRO A 99 2.10 -4.47 16.15
#